data_067383632028e84fb4b71b0fe567b897
#
_entry.id   067383632028e84fb4b71b0fe567b897
#
_cell.length_a   1.000
_cell.length_b   1.000
_cell.length_c   1.000
_cell.angle_alpha   90.00
_cell.angle_beta   90.00
_cell.angle_gamma   90.00
#
_symmetry.space_group_name_H-M   'P 1'
#
loop_
_entity.id
_entity.type
_entity.pdbx_description
1 polymer ?
#
loop_
_entity_poly.entity_id
_entity_poly.type
_entity_poly.pdbx_seq_one_letter_code
_entity_poly.pdbx_strand_id
1 'polypeptide(L)'
;MHIYEERLSVPRSWWALVALGGAGLGLGAIPFGVTAAAVTAAAGVAVAAALVHAHGRVRILVTPGSLVVGERTIPIEALGATEILDEREAFEWRTVRANPYALLLLRSYVPTALRIELRNSYGGAPYVYLSTRQPMNLAAVLAFSRS
;
A
#
# COMPACT_ATOMS: atom_id res chain seq x y z
N MET A 1 -13.80 12.24 -13.84
CA MET A 1 -14.82 11.61 -12.98
C MET A 1 -14.22 10.34 -12.37
N HIS A 2 -14.29 10.20 -11.05
CA HIS A 2 -13.80 9.02 -10.36
C HIS A 2 -14.99 8.12 -10.05
N ILE A 3 -14.91 6.85 -10.44
CA ILE A 3 -15.96 5.86 -10.13
C ILE A 3 -15.72 5.26 -8.75
N TYR A 4 -14.47 5.14 -8.34
CA TYR A 4 -14.05 4.59 -7.07
C TYR A 4 -12.76 5.24 -6.59
N GLU A 5 -12.69 5.56 -5.31
CA GLU A 5 -11.48 6.06 -4.65
C GLU A 5 -11.30 5.35 -3.30
N GLU A 6 -10.17 4.72 -3.11
CA GLU A 6 -9.75 4.15 -1.83
C GLU A 6 -8.43 4.78 -1.41
N ARG A 7 -8.37 5.25 -0.17
CA ARG A 7 -7.14 5.75 0.44
C ARG A 7 -6.62 4.74 1.45
N LEU A 8 -5.46 4.18 1.17
CA LEU A 8 -4.78 3.28 2.09
C LEU A 8 -3.99 4.12 3.09
N SER A 9 -4.52 4.28 4.29
CA SER A 9 -3.85 4.97 5.40
C SER A 9 -3.16 3.99 6.32
N VAL A 10 -2.03 4.41 6.86
CA VAL A 10 -1.26 3.63 7.83
C VAL A 10 -2.06 3.47 9.14
N PRO A 11 -2.07 2.28 9.77
CA PRO A 11 -2.74 2.06 11.06
C PRO A 11 -2.20 2.97 12.15
N ARG A 12 -3.08 3.33 13.09
CA ARG A 12 -2.71 4.17 14.25
C ARG A 12 -1.58 3.57 15.09
N SER A 13 -1.45 2.25 15.11
CA SER A 13 -0.37 1.55 15.80
C SER A 13 1.03 1.93 15.31
N TRP A 14 1.18 2.31 14.06
CA TRP A 14 2.47 2.76 13.51
C TRP A 14 2.92 4.09 14.12
N TRP A 15 1.98 4.96 14.49
CA TRP A 15 2.28 6.20 15.18
C TRP A 15 2.80 5.97 16.60
N ALA A 16 2.34 4.89 17.26
CA ALA A 16 2.90 4.46 18.54
C ALA A 16 4.37 4.02 18.39
N LEU A 17 4.73 3.33 17.32
CA LEU A 17 6.11 2.97 17.01
C LEU A 17 6.99 4.20 16.74
N VAL A 18 6.46 5.22 16.07
CA VAL A 18 7.15 6.50 15.86
C VAL A 18 7.46 7.18 17.20
N ALA A 19 6.48 7.26 18.09
CA ALA A 19 6.66 7.86 19.44
C ALA A 19 7.67 7.06 20.27
N LEU A 20 7.59 5.73 20.24
CA LEU A 20 8.50 4.86 20.96
C LEU A 20 9.95 4.97 20.44
N GLY A 21 10.13 5.03 19.13
CA GLY A 21 11.43 5.25 18.49
C GLY A 21 12.06 6.59 18.86
N GLY A 22 11.28 7.66 18.87
CA GLY A 22 11.70 8.99 19.31
C GLY A 22 12.13 9.02 20.78
N ALA A 23 11.33 8.38 21.65
CA ALA A 23 11.65 8.26 23.08
C ALA A 23 12.96 7.47 23.29
N GLY A 24 13.16 6.36 22.58
CA GLY A 24 14.39 5.57 22.64
C GLY A 24 15.64 6.35 22.24
N LEU A 25 15.55 7.11 21.15
CA LEU A 25 16.64 7.99 20.70
C LEU A 25 16.94 9.09 21.74
N GLY A 26 15.92 9.69 22.32
CA GLY A 26 16.07 10.69 23.38
C GLY A 26 16.78 10.13 24.62
N LEU A 27 16.38 8.94 25.06
CA LEU A 27 17.02 8.25 26.19
C LEU A 27 18.49 7.94 25.92
N GLY A 28 18.83 7.49 24.70
CA GLY A 28 20.21 7.23 24.30
C GLY A 28 21.10 8.48 24.26
N ALA A 29 20.52 9.66 24.09
CA ALA A 29 21.23 10.92 24.04
C ALA A 29 21.37 11.63 25.41
N ILE A 30 20.77 11.12 26.47
CA ILE A 30 20.84 11.70 27.84
C ILE A 30 22.28 11.95 28.30
N PRO A 31 23.27 11.06 28.07
CA PRO A 31 24.66 11.31 28.47
C PRO A 31 25.28 12.57 27.88
N PHE A 32 24.73 13.07 26.77
CA PHE A 32 25.20 14.28 26.08
C PHE A 32 24.47 15.55 26.53
N GLY A 33 23.56 15.45 27.49
CA GLY A 33 22.79 16.53 28.05
C GLY A 33 21.29 16.51 27.66
N VAL A 34 20.47 17.18 28.47
CA VAL A 34 19.01 17.21 28.30
C VAL A 34 18.63 17.87 26.97
N THR A 35 19.32 18.92 26.57
CA THR A 35 19.07 19.61 25.30
C THR A 35 19.34 18.67 24.12
N ALA A 36 20.46 17.94 24.14
CA ALA A 36 20.79 16.95 23.10
C ALA A 36 19.76 15.83 23.04
N ALA A 37 19.28 15.34 24.19
CA ALA A 37 18.23 14.33 24.29
C ALA A 37 16.92 14.83 23.67
N ALA A 38 16.49 16.03 23.96
CA ALA A 38 15.26 16.64 23.44
C ALA A 38 15.33 16.85 21.92
N VAL A 39 16.45 17.38 21.41
CA VAL A 39 16.65 17.62 19.96
C VAL A 39 16.68 16.29 19.20
N THR A 40 17.38 15.28 19.70
CA THR A 40 17.46 13.95 19.06
C THR A 40 16.11 13.24 19.03
N ALA A 41 15.34 13.30 20.12
CA ALA A 41 13.99 12.75 20.18
C ALA A 41 13.06 13.44 19.17
N ALA A 42 13.07 14.77 19.14
CA ALA A 42 12.24 15.55 18.22
C ALA A 42 12.60 15.29 16.75
N ALA A 43 13.91 15.24 16.41
CA ALA A 43 14.36 14.92 15.05
C ALA A 43 13.97 13.51 14.64
N GLY A 44 14.12 12.52 15.53
CA GLY A 44 13.73 11.14 15.28
C GLY A 44 12.23 10.98 15.02
N VAL A 45 11.40 11.62 15.82
CA VAL A 45 9.95 11.64 15.62
C VAL A 45 9.58 12.31 14.31
N ALA A 46 10.19 13.45 13.97
CA ALA A 46 9.90 14.17 12.74
C ALA A 46 10.25 13.35 11.49
N VAL A 47 11.42 12.71 11.45
CA VAL A 47 11.84 11.84 10.33
C VAL A 47 10.94 10.63 10.21
N ALA A 48 10.66 9.93 11.31
CA ALA A 48 9.79 8.76 11.29
C ALA A 48 8.36 9.11 10.88
N ALA A 49 7.82 10.23 11.37
CA ALA A 49 6.51 10.73 10.98
C ALA A 49 6.43 11.08 9.49
N ALA A 50 7.47 11.70 8.93
CA ALA A 50 7.56 11.99 7.50
C ALA A 50 7.58 10.71 6.66
N LEU A 51 8.32 9.69 7.07
CA LEU A 51 8.36 8.39 6.40
C LEU A 51 7.02 7.68 6.44
N VAL A 52 6.37 7.63 7.60
CA VAL A 52 5.02 7.05 7.76
C VAL A 52 4.01 7.77 6.89
N HIS A 53 4.06 9.10 6.87
CA HIS A 53 3.15 9.90 6.06
C HIS A 53 3.36 9.69 4.55
N ALA A 54 4.62 9.62 4.10
CA ALA A 54 4.95 9.34 2.70
C ALA A 54 4.48 7.93 2.28
N HIS A 55 4.65 6.93 3.14
CA HIS A 55 4.22 5.55 2.88
C HIS A 55 2.70 5.38 2.89
N GLY A 56 1.98 6.19 3.65
CA GLY A 56 0.54 6.09 3.83
C GLY A 56 -0.31 6.75 2.74
N ARG A 57 0.29 7.36 1.72
CA ARG A 57 -0.42 8.16 0.70
C ARG A 57 -0.72 7.41 -0.60
N VAL A 58 -0.93 6.12 -0.56
CA VAL A 58 -1.34 5.40 -1.76
C VAL A 58 -2.86 5.50 -1.95
N ARG A 59 -3.26 5.98 -3.11
CA ARG A 59 -4.64 6.02 -3.54
C ARG A 59 -4.87 4.97 -4.61
N ILE A 60 -5.99 4.26 -4.49
CA ILE A 60 -6.54 3.42 -5.55
C ILE A 60 -7.68 4.21 -6.17
N LEU A 61 -7.58 4.46 -7.45
CA LEU A 61 -8.54 5.26 -8.19
C LEU A 61 -8.99 4.51 -9.43
N VAL A 62 -10.30 4.35 -9.60
CA VAL A 62 -10.87 3.80 -10.83
C VAL A 62 -11.54 4.91 -11.59
N THR A 63 -11.10 5.12 -12.81
CA THR A 63 -11.71 6.02 -13.78
C THR A 63 -12.36 5.20 -14.91
N PRO A 64 -13.20 5.79 -15.76
CA PRO A 64 -13.84 5.04 -16.85
C PRO A 64 -12.88 4.33 -17.81
N GLY A 65 -11.63 4.77 -17.91
CA GLY A 65 -10.65 4.22 -18.86
C GLY A 65 -9.42 3.58 -18.21
N SER A 66 -9.22 3.74 -16.91
CA SER A 66 -7.99 3.26 -16.25
C SER A 66 -8.15 2.98 -14.76
N LEU A 67 -7.30 2.08 -14.29
CA LEU A 67 -7.03 1.86 -12.86
C LEU A 67 -5.74 2.58 -12.49
N VAL A 68 -5.79 3.49 -11.55
CA VAL A 68 -4.64 4.23 -11.05
C VAL A 68 -4.34 3.78 -9.62
N VAL A 69 -3.12 3.34 -9.38
CA VAL A 69 -2.64 2.93 -8.07
C VAL A 69 -1.32 3.63 -7.77
N GLY A 70 -1.37 4.63 -6.89
CA GLY A 70 -0.23 5.51 -6.65
C GLY A 70 0.18 6.24 -7.93
N GLU A 71 1.39 5.98 -8.42
CA GLU A 71 1.92 6.55 -9.66
C GLU A 71 1.69 5.67 -10.90
N ARG A 72 1.14 4.48 -10.73
CA ARG A 72 0.90 3.52 -11.80
C ARG A 72 -0.50 3.66 -12.38
N THR A 73 -0.57 3.73 -13.69
CA THR A 73 -1.83 3.76 -14.45
C THR A 73 -1.89 2.56 -15.36
N ILE A 74 -2.97 1.78 -15.24
CA ILE A 74 -3.20 0.57 -16.04
C ILE A 74 -4.52 0.76 -16.80
N PRO A 75 -4.53 0.65 -18.12
CA PRO A 75 -5.77 0.74 -18.89
C PRO A 75 -6.75 -0.36 -18.49
N ILE A 76 -8.03 -0.04 -18.39
CA ILE A 76 -9.08 -1.03 -18.06
C ILE A 76 -9.10 -2.18 -19.08
N GLU A 77 -8.79 -1.92 -20.33
CA GLU A 77 -8.73 -2.91 -21.40
C GLU A 77 -7.66 -3.99 -21.17
N ALA A 78 -6.59 -3.64 -20.47
CA ALA A 78 -5.51 -4.58 -20.11
C ALA A 78 -5.87 -5.49 -18.93
N LEU A 79 -6.93 -5.16 -18.18
CA LEU A 79 -7.35 -5.93 -17.01
C LEU A 79 -8.19 -7.13 -17.44
N GLY A 80 -7.77 -8.32 -16.99
CA GLY A 80 -8.49 -9.59 -17.18
C GLY A 80 -9.36 -9.98 -15.99
N ALA A 81 -9.39 -11.28 -15.68
CA ALA A 81 -10.14 -11.82 -14.56
C ALA A 81 -9.62 -11.27 -13.21
N THR A 82 -10.54 -11.04 -12.29
CA THR A 82 -10.24 -10.61 -10.93
C THR A 82 -10.48 -11.75 -9.94
N GLU A 83 -9.60 -11.87 -8.96
CA GLU A 83 -9.71 -12.85 -7.88
C GLU A 83 -9.56 -12.13 -6.54
N ILE A 84 -10.57 -12.29 -5.68
CA ILE A 84 -10.57 -11.74 -4.33
C ILE A 84 -9.74 -12.66 -3.45
N LEU A 85 -8.72 -12.10 -2.80
CA LEU A 85 -7.84 -12.82 -1.89
C LEU A 85 -8.17 -12.45 -0.44
N ASP A 86 -8.48 -13.45 0.38
CA ASP A 86 -8.57 -13.28 1.82
C ASP A 86 -7.16 -13.10 2.42
N GLU A 87 -7.07 -12.93 3.73
CA GLU A 87 -5.80 -12.68 4.42
C GLU A 87 -4.78 -13.82 4.19
N ARG A 88 -5.23 -15.07 4.24
CA ARG A 88 -4.38 -16.24 4.03
C ARG A 88 -3.91 -16.34 2.59
N GLU A 89 -4.82 -16.26 1.64
CA GLU A 89 -4.52 -16.32 0.19
C GLU A 89 -3.63 -15.14 -0.23
N ALA A 90 -3.90 -13.94 0.29
CA ALA A 90 -3.05 -12.78 0.05
C ALA A 90 -1.63 -12.99 0.57
N PHE A 91 -1.47 -13.60 1.72
CA PHE A 91 -0.16 -13.96 2.25
C PHE A 91 0.56 -14.97 1.35
N GLU A 92 -0.14 -16.01 0.88
CA GLU A 92 0.43 -17.01 -0.03
C GLU A 92 0.91 -16.37 -1.35
N TRP A 93 0.10 -15.50 -1.95
CA TRP A 93 0.43 -14.85 -3.20
C TRP A 93 1.58 -13.83 -3.11
N ARG A 94 1.82 -13.26 -1.96
CA ARG A 94 2.96 -12.34 -1.75
C ARG A 94 4.24 -13.03 -1.29
N THR A 95 4.17 -14.32 -0.94
CA THR A 95 5.29 -15.10 -0.43
C THR A 95 5.58 -16.31 -1.31
N VAL A 96 4.91 -17.43 -1.07
CA VAL A 96 5.18 -18.72 -1.72
C VAL A 96 4.84 -18.70 -3.20
N ARG A 97 3.75 -18.04 -3.59
CA ARG A 97 3.27 -17.94 -4.98
C ARG A 97 3.71 -16.66 -5.68
N ALA A 98 4.57 -15.86 -5.07
CA ALA A 98 5.03 -14.60 -5.66
C ALA A 98 5.74 -14.85 -6.99
N ASN A 99 5.31 -14.12 -8.01
CA ASN A 99 5.95 -14.13 -9.32
C ASN A 99 6.79 -12.85 -9.47
N PRO A 100 8.10 -12.95 -9.71
CA PRO A 100 8.97 -11.77 -9.83
C PRO A 100 8.62 -10.87 -11.03
N TYR A 101 7.91 -11.38 -12.01
CA TYR A 101 7.46 -10.60 -13.18
C TYR A 101 6.11 -9.93 -12.98
N ALA A 102 5.39 -10.25 -11.91
CA ALA A 102 4.10 -9.64 -11.60
C ALA A 102 4.25 -8.21 -11.07
N LEU A 103 3.23 -7.39 -11.29
CA LEU A 103 3.15 -6.08 -10.66
C LEU A 103 2.63 -6.25 -9.23
N LEU A 104 3.52 -6.12 -8.26
CA LEU A 104 3.21 -6.26 -6.84
C LEU A 104 3.04 -4.87 -6.23
N LEU A 105 1.80 -4.44 -6.05
CA LEU A 105 1.43 -3.19 -5.40
C LEU A 105 1.07 -3.47 -3.93
N LEU A 106 2.08 -3.91 -3.20
CA LEU A 106 1.98 -4.39 -1.82
C LEU A 106 1.93 -3.26 -0.80
N ARG A 107 1.05 -3.44 0.19
CA ARG A 107 1.09 -2.70 1.46
C ARG A 107 0.99 -3.70 2.60
N SER A 108 2.05 -3.81 3.37
CA SER A 108 2.17 -4.81 4.43
C SER A 108 1.12 -4.68 5.55
N TYR A 109 0.57 -3.50 5.73
CA TYR A 109 -0.47 -3.22 6.72
C TYR A 109 -1.90 -3.48 6.22
N VAL A 110 -2.07 -3.91 4.96
CA VAL A 110 -3.37 -4.28 4.39
C VAL A 110 -3.41 -5.79 4.19
N PRO A 111 -4.25 -6.52 4.96
CA PRO A 111 -4.23 -7.98 4.96
C PRO A 111 -4.87 -8.61 3.75
N THR A 112 -5.86 -7.97 3.15
CA THR A 112 -6.60 -8.47 1.99
C THR A 112 -6.09 -7.88 0.68
N ALA A 113 -6.37 -8.55 -0.43
CA ALA A 113 -5.89 -8.15 -1.74
C ALA A 113 -6.85 -8.53 -2.87
N LEU A 114 -6.62 -7.93 -4.02
CA LEU A 114 -7.24 -8.28 -5.28
C LEU A 114 -6.15 -8.67 -6.27
N ARG A 115 -6.24 -9.86 -6.85
CA ARG A 115 -5.40 -10.28 -7.95
C ARG A 115 -6.14 -10.04 -9.25
N ILE A 116 -5.50 -9.36 -10.18
CA ILE A 116 -6.08 -9.03 -11.49
C ILE A 116 -5.16 -9.58 -12.56
N GLU A 117 -5.64 -10.49 -13.39
CA GLU A 117 -4.88 -10.97 -14.53
C GLU A 117 -4.72 -9.85 -15.56
N LEU A 118 -3.55 -9.78 -16.17
CA LEU A 118 -3.27 -8.82 -17.22
C LEU A 118 -3.36 -9.51 -18.59
N ARG A 119 -4.17 -8.94 -19.47
CA ARG A 119 -4.30 -9.41 -20.84
C ARG A 119 -3.00 -9.16 -21.59
N ASN A 120 -2.57 -10.16 -22.37
CA ASN A 120 -1.37 -10.10 -23.20
C ASN A 120 -0.10 -9.74 -22.41
N SER A 121 -0.04 -10.12 -21.13
CA SER A 121 1.09 -9.80 -20.25
C SER A 121 1.50 -8.32 -20.34
N TYR A 122 0.56 -7.43 -20.07
CA TYR A 122 0.75 -5.98 -20.16
C TYR A 122 2.03 -5.54 -19.41
N GLY A 123 2.94 -4.85 -20.12
CA GLY A 123 4.23 -4.46 -19.55
C GLY A 123 5.14 -5.64 -19.16
N GLY A 124 4.89 -6.84 -19.69
CA GLY A 124 5.61 -8.08 -19.34
C GLY A 124 5.12 -8.74 -18.05
N ALA A 125 4.13 -8.18 -17.38
CA ALA A 125 3.59 -8.72 -16.13
C ALA A 125 2.37 -9.64 -16.40
N PRO A 126 2.31 -10.84 -15.80
CA PRO A 126 1.17 -11.76 -15.98
C PRO A 126 -0.07 -11.32 -15.19
N TYR A 127 0.10 -10.68 -14.04
CA TYR A 127 -0.98 -10.20 -13.19
C TYR A 127 -0.53 -9.01 -12.31
N VAL A 128 -1.51 -8.34 -11.73
CA VAL A 128 -1.32 -7.32 -10.69
C VAL A 128 -1.82 -7.88 -9.37
N TYR A 129 -0.98 -7.82 -8.35
CA TYR A 129 -1.38 -8.03 -6.96
C TYR A 129 -1.57 -6.67 -6.31
N LEU A 130 -2.77 -6.37 -5.87
CA LEU A 130 -3.14 -5.08 -5.32
C LEU A 130 -3.66 -5.24 -3.90
N SER A 131 -2.96 -4.69 -2.92
CA SER A 131 -3.45 -4.62 -1.55
C SER A 131 -4.61 -3.64 -1.44
N THR A 132 -5.76 -4.13 -0.99
CA THR A 132 -6.97 -3.32 -0.79
C THR A 132 -7.74 -3.81 0.43
N ARG A 133 -8.37 -2.88 1.14
CA ARG A 133 -9.26 -3.21 2.27
C ARG A 133 -10.67 -3.59 1.82
N GLN A 134 -11.01 -3.29 0.58
CA GLN A 134 -12.33 -3.50 0.01
C GLN A 134 -12.25 -4.27 -1.32
N PRO A 135 -11.71 -5.51 -1.34
CA PRO A 135 -11.50 -6.24 -2.58
C PRO A 135 -12.79 -6.53 -3.32
N MET A 136 -13.89 -6.77 -2.62
CA MET A 136 -15.21 -7.01 -3.23
C MET A 136 -15.73 -5.77 -3.95
N ASN A 137 -15.66 -4.62 -3.31
CA ASN A 137 -16.12 -3.35 -3.90
C ASN A 137 -15.28 -2.97 -5.12
N LEU A 138 -13.96 -3.10 -5.01
CA LEU A 138 -13.05 -2.81 -6.11
C LEU A 138 -13.28 -3.76 -7.30
N ALA A 139 -13.46 -5.05 -7.05
CA ALA A 139 -13.77 -6.03 -8.09
C ALA A 139 -15.10 -5.71 -8.80
N ALA A 140 -16.12 -5.33 -8.05
CA ALA A 140 -17.43 -4.94 -8.61
C ALA A 140 -17.32 -3.69 -9.50
N VAL A 141 -16.60 -2.67 -9.05
CA VAL A 141 -16.37 -1.43 -9.81
C VAL A 141 -15.59 -1.71 -11.09
N LEU A 142 -14.55 -2.55 -11.03
CA LEU A 142 -13.78 -2.94 -12.21
C LEU A 142 -14.62 -3.75 -13.22
N ALA A 143 -15.51 -4.61 -12.74
CA ALA A 143 -16.45 -5.34 -13.59
C ALA A 143 -17.43 -4.38 -14.30
N PHE A 144 -17.94 -3.40 -13.58
CA PHE A 144 -18.80 -2.36 -14.14
C PHE A 144 -18.09 -1.49 -15.17
N SER A 145 -16.84 -1.14 -14.91
CA SER A 145 -16.05 -0.30 -15.83
C SER A 145 -15.65 -1.01 -17.13
N ARG A 146 -15.79 -2.34 -17.17
CA ARG A 146 -15.51 -3.17 -18.36
C ARG A 146 -16.74 -3.45 -19.21
N SER A 147 -17.92 -3.24 -18.67
CA SER A 147 -19.20 -3.40 -19.39
C SER A 147 -19.51 -2.18 -20.23
#